data_38fdd370c07a4d1b6c39138dced0cd02
#
_entry.id   38fdd370c07a4d1b6c39138dced0cd02
#
_cell.length_a   1.000
_cell.length_b   1.000
_cell.length_c   1.000
_cell.angle_alpha   90.00
_cell.angle_beta   90.00
_cell.angle_gamma   90.00
#
_symmetry.space_group_name_H-M   'P 1'
#
loop_
_entity.id
_entity.type
_entity.pdbx_description
1 polymer ?
#
loop_
_entity_poly.entity_id
_entity_poly.type
_entity_poly.pdbx_seq_one_letter_code
_entity_poly.pdbx_strand_id
1 'polypeptide(L)'
;TAGGHGVDDFNVCQKYPQIPITVPVDDSGYLTEQAGKYAGQRVWASNKTILADLTAAGAVMGQLHIKHQYPHCWRCKKPIIFRATPQWFCSVDAFKDEACAACDDVRWVPGWGIDRMKSMIRERADWCISRQRRWGLPIPVVYCKDCGKPICTDETIAAISALFEKEGSNAWFA
;
A
#
# COMPACT_ATOMS: atom_id res chain seq x y z
N THR A 1 -9.47 -14.26 -9.49
CA THR A 1 -8.50 -13.12 -9.43
C THR A 1 -8.65 -12.42 -8.11
N ALA A 2 -7.57 -12.26 -7.34
CA ALA A 2 -7.55 -11.69 -5.99
C ALA A 2 -6.90 -10.30 -6.01
N GLY A 3 -7.56 -9.32 -6.63
CA GLY A 3 -7.04 -7.96 -6.86
C GLY A 3 -6.53 -7.24 -5.61
N GLY A 4 -7.02 -7.61 -4.42
CA GLY A 4 -6.55 -7.07 -3.15
C GLY A 4 -5.32 -7.78 -2.55
N HIS A 5 -4.88 -8.91 -3.14
CA HIS A 5 -3.88 -9.79 -2.51
C HIS A 5 -2.75 -10.26 -3.45
N GLY A 6 -2.63 -9.66 -4.62
CA GLY A 6 -1.56 -9.95 -5.57
C GLY A 6 -1.31 -8.78 -6.51
N VAL A 7 -0.06 -8.51 -6.85
CA VAL A 7 0.32 -7.37 -7.70
C VAL A 7 -0.22 -7.58 -9.13
N ASP A 8 -0.10 -8.76 -9.69
CA ASP A 8 -0.55 -9.06 -11.04
C ASP A 8 -2.08 -9.00 -11.13
N ASP A 9 -2.77 -9.57 -10.15
CA ASP A 9 -4.23 -9.49 -10.04
C ASP A 9 -4.70 -8.03 -9.87
N PHE A 10 -4.01 -7.25 -9.04
CA PHE A 10 -4.29 -5.83 -8.87
C PHE A 10 -4.16 -5.06 -10.19
N ASN A 11 -3.05 -5.26 -10.92
CA ASN A 11 -2.81 -4.62 -12.20
C ASN A 11 -3.87 -4.99 -13.25
N VAL A 12 -4.36 -6.22 -13.23
CA VAL A 12 -5.48 -6.64 -14.09
C VAL A 12 -6.76 -5.91 -13.68
N CYS A 13 -7.10 -5.89 -12.38
CA CYS A 13 -8.30 -5.19 -11.90
C CYS A 13 -8.29 -3.69 -12.22
N GLN A 14 -7.12 -3.04 -12.20
CA GLN A 14 -6.98 -1.64 -12.59
C GLN A 14 -7.39 -1.37 -14.07
N LYS A 15 -7.21 -2.35 -14.95
CA LYS A 15 -7.61 -2.25 -16.35
C LYS A 15 -9.12 -2.45 -16.57
N TYR A 16 -9.81 -3.00 -15.57
CA TYR A 16 -11.23 -3.33 -15.63
C TYR A 16 -11.96 -2.70 -14.42
N PRO A 17 -12.30 -1.40 -14.48
CA PRO A 17 -12.89 -0.65 -13.36
C PRO A 17 -14.21 -1.25 -12.80
N GLN A 18 -14.88 -2.10 -13.61
CA GLN A 18 -16.08 -2.81 -13.18
C GLN A 18 -15.79 -3.96 -12.18
N ILE A 19 -14.53 -4.38 -12.04
CA ILE A 19 -14.12 -5.42 -11.10
C ILE A 19 -13.65 -4.74 -9.81
N PRO A 20 -14.38 -4.88 -8.69
CA PRO A 20 -13.97 -4.24 -7.44
C PRO A 20 -12.71 -4.92 -6.87
N ILE A 21 -11.81 -4.12 -6.32
CA ILE A 21 -10.70 -4.62 -5.54
C ILE A 21 -11.21 -4.95 -4.14
N THR A 22 -11.44 -6.24 -3.90
CA THR A 22 -11.94 -6.72 -2.61
C THR A 22 -10.78 -7.10 -1.69
N VAL A 23 -10.82 -6.62 -0.45
CA VAL A 23 -9.79 -6.87 0.56
C VAL A 23 -10.46 -7.43 1.83
N PRO A 24 -10.81 -8.72 1.85
CA PRO A 24 -11.52 -9.32 2.97
C PRO A 24 -10.62 -9.63 4.18
N VAL A 25 -9.53 -8.90 4.36
CA VAL A 25 -8.58 -9.08 5.47
C VAL A 25 -8.32 -7.73 6.13
N ASP A 26 -8.48 -7.67 7.44
CA ASP A 26 -8.21 -6.46 8.25
C ASP A 26 -6.72 -6.23 8.52
N ASP A 27 -6.40 -5.13 9.23
CA ASP A 27 -5.03 -4.76 9.59
C ASP A 27 -4.34 -5.74 10.56
N SER A 28 -5.11 -6.57 11.24
CA SER A 28 -4.65 -7.57 12.20
C SER A 28 -4.48 -8.95 11.60
N GLY A 29 -4.87 -9.12 10.31
CA GLY A 29 -4.79 -10.38 9.58
C GLY A 29 -5.96 -11.32 9.84
N TYR A 30 -7.11 -10.78 10.23
CA TYR A 30 -8.36 -11.51 10.34
C TYR A 30 -9.25 -11.28 9.14
N LEU A 31 -10.02 -12.29 8.78
CA LEU A 31 -11.03 -12.19 7.72
C LEU A 31 -12.20 -11.33 8.21
N THR A 32 -12.57 -10.34 7.40
CA THR A 32 -13.70 -9.42 7.66
C THR A 32 -15.03 -10.05 7.24
N GLU A 33 -16.15 -9.36 7.52
CA GLU A 33 -17.48 -9.75 7.08
C GLU A 33 -17.60 -10.01 5.56
N GLN A 34 -16.71 -9.39 4.76
CA GLN A 34 -16.64 -9.65 3.32
C GLN A 34 -16.25 -11.10 2.98
N ALA A 35 -15.62 -11.81 3.91
CA ALA A 35 -15.29 -13.22 3.75
C ALA A 35 -16.46 -14.18 4.09
N GLY A 36 -17.64 -13.65 4.42
CA GLY A 36 -18.85 -14.42 4.74
C GLY A 36 -18.63 -15.36 5.91
N LYS A 37 -18.90 -16.66 5.71
CA LYS A 37 -18.80 -17.68 6.78
C LYS A 37 -17.41 -17.86 7.40
N TYR A 38 -16.38 -17.29 6.79
CA TYR A 38 -14.99 -17.33 7.30
C TYR A 38 -14.62 -16.10 8.11
N ALA A 39 -15.52 -15.12 8.25
CA ALA A 39 -15.30 -13.91 9.03
C ALA A 39 -14.79 -14.21 10.44
N GLY A 40 -13.88 -13.37 10.94
CA GLY A 40 -13.28 -13.55 12.27
C GLY A 40 -12.17 -14.60 12.36
N GLN A 41 -11.91 -15.39 11.32
CA GLN A 41 -10.81 -16.35 11.30
C GLN A 41 -9.49 -15.64 10.91
N ARG A 42 -8.37 -16.12 11.46
CA ARG A 42 -7.06 -15.69 11.00
C ARG A 42 -6.77 -16.25 9.61
N VAL A 43 -6.21 -15.42 8.73
CA VAL A 43 -5.89 -15.75 7.34
C VAL A 43 -5.18 -17.12 7.19
N TRP A 44 -4.14 -17.38 7.98
CA TRP A 44 -3.40 -18.65 7.89
C TRP A 44 -4.16 -19.84 8.46
N ALA A 45 -5.02 -19.62 9.46
CA ALA A 45 -5.81 -20.67 10.06
C ALA A 45 -7.00 -21.09 9.17
N SER A 46 -7.57 -20.15 8.43
CA SER A 46 -8.72 -20.38 7.54
C SER A 46 -8.41 -21.28 6.34
N ASN A 47 -7.15 -21.43 5.94
CA ASN A 47 -6.76 -22.26 4.80
C ASN A 47 -7.31 -23.70 4.90
N LYS A 48 -7.24 -24.30 6.09
CA LYS A 48 -7.74 -25.67 6.30
C LYS A 48 -9.26 -25.75 6.15
N THR A 49 -9.97 -24.79 6.71
CA THR A 49 -11.43 -24.72 6.65
C THR A 49 -11.91 -24.49 5.22
N ILE A 50 -11.28 -23.54 4.52
CA ILE A 50 -11.60 -23.23 3.13
C ILE A 50 -11.35 -24.44 2.23
N LEU A 51 -10.21 -25.13 2.41
CA LEU A 51 -9.89 -26.33 1.62
C LEU A 51 -10.89 -27.45 1.88
N ALA A 52 -11.29 -27.67 3.13
CA ALA A 52 -12.29 -28.69 3.47
C ALA A 52 -13.65 -28.40 2.81
N ASP A 53 -14.08 -27.13 2.84
CA ASP A 53 -15.33 -26.70 2.23
C ASP A 53 -15.30 -26.82 0.70
N LEU A 54 -14.21 -26.44 0.07
CA LEU A 54 -14.04 -26.61 -1.37
C LEU A 54 -14.02 -28.09 -1.78
N THR A 55 -13.41 -28.94 -0.97
CA THR A 55 -13.41 -30.39 -1.18
C THR A 55 -14.81 -30.95 -1.08
N ALA A 56 -15.55 -30.56 -0.04
CA ALA A 56 -16.96 -31.01 0.16
C ALA A 56 -17.87 -30.53 -0.98
N ALA A 57 -17.59 -29.35 -1.55
CA ALA A 57 -18.32 -28.84 -2.70
C ALA A 57 -17.90 -29.45 -4.05
N GLY A 58 -16.94 -30.38 -4.07
CA GLY A 58 -16.44 -31.01 -5.31
C GLY A 58 -15.61 -30.04 -6.20
N ALA A 59 -15.16 -28.91 -5.64
CA ALA A 59 -14.42 -27.87 -6.38
C ALA A 59 -12.90 -28.09 -6.40
N VAL A 60 -12.36 -29.07 -5.68
CA VAL A 60 -10.94 -29.39 -5.62
C VAL A 60 -10.61 -30.51 -6.62
N MET A 61 -9.85 -30.20 -7.65
CA MET A 61 -9.37 -31.19 -8.62
C MET A 61 -8.19 -32.02 -8.10
N GLY A 62 -7.39 -31.45 -7.21
CA GLY A 62 -6.24 -32.12 -6.62
C GLY A 62 -5.51 -31.18 -5.65
N GLN A 63 -4.70 -31.79 -4.79
CA GLN A 63 -3.86 -31.06 -3.82
C GLN A 63 -2.44 -31.59 -3.89
N LEU A 64 -1.47 -30.66 -3.96
CA LEU A 64 -0.05 -30.97 -3.93
C LEU A 64 0.65 -30.10 -2.89
N HIS A 65 1.46 -30.71 -2.05
CA HIS A 65 2.34 -29.99 -1.12
C HIS A 65 3.65 -29.68 -1.82
N ILE A 66 3.95 -28.39 -1.95
CA ILE A 66 5.21 -27.91 -2.52
C ILE A 66 6.02 -27.18 -1.45
N LYS A 67 7.34 -27.26 -1.58
CA LYS A 67 8.26 -26.49 -0.77
C LYS A 67 8.85 -25.37 -1.64
N HIS A 68 8.62 -24.14 -1.26
CA HIS A 68 9.09 -22.96 -2.00
C HIS A 68 9.56 -21.87 -1.04
N GLN A 69 10.29 -20.87 -1.58
CA GLN A 69 10.63 -19.68 -0.83
C GLN A 69 9.41 -18.80 -0.67
N TYR A 70 9.20 -18.24 0.52
CA TYR A 70 8.10 -17.35 0.82
C TYR A 70 8.59 -16.12 1.60
N PRO A 71 8.14 -14.90 1.28
CA PRO A 71 8.59 -13.71 1.97
C PRO A 71 8.13 -13.69 3.44
N HIS A 72 9.07 -13.36 4.32
CA HIS A 72 8.85 -13.24 5.76
C HIS A 72 9.19 -11.84 6.23
N CYS A 73 8.49 -11.39 7.26
CA CYS A 73 8.81 -10.13 7.92
C CYS A 73 10.25 -10.13 8.44
N TRP A 74 11.05 -9.15 8.05
CA TRP A 74 12.45 -9.05 8.48
C TRP A 74 12.61 -8.91 10.00
N ARG A 75 11.60 -8.37 10.70
CA ARG A 75 11.59 -8.15 12.15
C ARG A 75 11.12 -9.37 12.94
N CYS A 76 9.90 -9.86 12.71
CA CYS A 76 9.30 -10.95 13.47
C CYS A 76 9.48 -12.32 12.82
N LYS A 77 10.08 -12.40 11.63
CA LYS A 77 10.36 -13.63 10.87
C LYS A 77 9.11 -14.46 10.51
N LYS A 78 7.93 -13.93 10.71
CA LYS A 78 6.67 -14.59 10.33
C LYS A 78 6.35 -14.35 8.86
N PRO A 79 5.63 -15.27 8.18
CA PRO A 79 5.20 -15.08 6.81
C PRO A 79 4.33 -13.83 6.70
N ILE A 80 4.49 -13.08 5.62
CA ILE A 80 3.70 -11.90 5.31
C ILE A 80 2.51 -12.26 4.43
N ILE A 81 1.52 -11.36 4.34
CA ILE A 81 0.47 -11.38 3.33
C ILE A 81 0.59 -10.14 2.45
N PHE A 82 0.19 -10.27 1.19
CA PHE A 82 -0.01 -9.13 0.31
C PHE A 82 -1.43 -8.61 0.51
N ARG A 83 -1.57 -7.31 0.70
CA ARG A 83 -2.85 -6.67 0.92
C ARG A 83 -2.85 -5.26 0.32
N ALA A 84 -3.80 -4.98 -0.56
CA ALA A 84 -4.02 -3.64 -1.06
C ALA A 84 -4.55 -2.76 0.08
N THR A 85 -3.98 -1.58 0.24
CA THR A 85 -4.39 -0.59 1.23
C THR A 85 -4.42 0.80 0.58
N PRO A 86 -5.35 1.68 0.96
CA PRO A 86 -5.32 3.07 0.53
C PRO A 86 -4.02 3.73 1.00
N GLN A 87 -3.33 4.38 0.08
CA GLN A 87 -2.06 5.06 0.35
C GLN A 87 -2.05 6.41 -0.38
N TRP A 88 -1.25 7.34 0.14
CA TRP A 88 -0.98 8.61 -0.53
C TRP A 88 0.27 8.49 -1.39
N PHE A 89 0.11 8.80 -2.67
CA PHE A 89 1.19 8.80 -3.63
C PHE A 89 1.40 10.20 -4.19
N CYS A 90 2.66 10.59 -4.32
CA CYS A 90 3.07 11.73 -5.11
C CYS A 90 3.45 11.21 -6.50
N SER A 91 2.78 11.70 -7.55
CA SER A 91 3.17 11.38 -8.92
C SER A 91 4.51 12.02 -9.23
N VAL A 92 5.44 11.21 -9.74
CA VAL A 92 6.77 11.67 -10.11
C VAL A 92 6.94 11.83 -11.63
N ASP A 93 6.00 11.31 -12.41
CA ASP A 93 6.09 11.35 -13.88
C ASP A 93 6.13 12.78 -14.41
N ALA A 94 5.41 13.70 -13.80
CA ALA A 94 5.30 15.09 -14.24
C ALA A 94 6.65 15.88 -14.22
N PHE A 95 7.61 15.46 -13.37
CA PHE A 95 8.89 16.16 -13.22
C PHE A 95 10.12 15.29 -13.53
N LYS A 96 9.96 14.08 -14.04
CA LYS A 96 11.08 13.17 -14.38
C LYS A 96 12.05 13.79 -15.36
N ASP A 97 11.54 14.44 -16.40
CA ASP A 97 12.38 15.04 -17.44
C ASP A 97 13.18 16.24 -16.89
N GLU A 98 12.55 17.09 -16.09
CA GLU A 98 13.22 18.20 -15.40
C GLU A 98 14.29 17.69 -14.43
N ALA A 99 13.97 16.68 -13.64
CA ALA A 99 14.91 16.06 -12.71
C ALA A 99 16.10 15.41 -13.43
N CYS A 100 15.87 14.77 -14.59
CA CYS A 100 16.94 14.23 -15.43
C CYS A 100 17.82 15.35 -16.04
N ALA A 101 17.21 16.45 -16.47
CA ALA A 101 17.95 17.61 -16.99
C ALA A 101 18.80 18.26 -15.89
N ALA A 102 18.25 18.44 -14.69
CA ALA A 102 19.00 19.01 -13.55
C ALA A 102 20.23 18.17 -13.16
N CYS A 103 20.26 16.87 -13.49
CA CYS A 103 21.45 16.05 -13.27
C CYS A 103 22.65 16.52 -14.11
N ASP A 104 22.45 17.20 -15.23
CA ASP A 104 23.52 17.70 -16.09
C ASP A 104 24.26 18.90 -15.48
N ASP A 105 23.60 19.62 -14.57
CA ASP A 105 24.17 20.78 -13.87
C ASP A 105 25.01 20.37 -12.64
N VAL A 106 25.01 19.07 -12.28
CA VAL A 106 25.70 18.55 -11.11
C VAL A 106 27.07 17.99 -11.50
N ARG A 107 28.12 18.38 -10.76
CA ARG A 107 29.42 17.74 -10.89
C ARG A 107 29.44 16.36 -10.23
N TRP A 108 29.52 15.32 -11.05
CA TRP A 108 29.52 13.95 -10.59
C TRP A 108 30.95 13.43 -10.33
N VAL A 109 31.14 12.83 -9.15
CA VAL A 109 32.39 12.13 -8.78
C VAL A 109 32.00 10.79 -8.12
N PRO A 110 32.20 9.65 -8.81
CA PRO A 110 32.74 9.48 -10.17
C PRO A 110 31.75 9.90 -11.27
N GLY A 111 32.25 10.18 -12.48
CA GLY A 111 31.45 10.69 -13.60
C GLY A 111 30.29 9.78 -14.02
N TRP A 112 30.40 8.46 -13.91
CA TRP A 112 29.33 7.52 -14.23
C TRP A 112 28.09 7.63 -13.30
N GLY A 113 28.21 8.36 -12.21
CA GLY A 113 27.10 8.60 -11.26
C GLY A 113 25.88 9.25 -11.93
N ILE A 114 26.10 10.09 -12.95
CA ILE A 114 25.00 10.74 -13.69
C ILE A 114 24.10 9.72 -14.39
N ASP A 115 24.67 8.73 -15.07
CA ASP A 115 23.89 7.72 -15.81
C ASP A 115 23.06 6.87 -14.85
N ARG A 116 23.65 6.51 -13.72
CA ARG A 116 22.98 5.77 -12.66
C ARG A 116 21.79 6.58 -12.07
N MET A 117 22.00 7.83 -11.79
CA MET A 117 20.96 8.71 -11.24
C MET A 117 19.82 8.89 -12.24
N LYS A 118 20.12 9.21 -13.49
CA LYS A 118 19.11 9.35 -14.55
C LYS A 118 18.29 8.07 -14.76
N SER A 119 18.94 6.90 -14.74
CA SER A 119 18.21 5.61 -14.80
C SER A 119 17.27 5.42 -13.62
N MET A 120 17.75 5.71 -12.41
CA MET A 120 16.91 5.61 -11.20
C MET A 120 15.71 6.56 -11.25
N ILE A 121 15.88 7.78 -11.78
CA ILE A 121 14.76 8.73 -11.93
C ILE A 121 13.75 8.23 -12.96
N ARG A 122 14.19 7.77 -14.12
CA ARG A 122 13.32 7.27 -15.20
C ARG A 122 12.52 6.03 -14.79
N GLU A 123 13.15 5.11 -14.07
CA GLU A 123 12.54 3.86 -13.61
C GLU A 123 11.69 4.03 -12.34
N ARG A 124 11.72 5.20 -11.72
CA ARG A 124 10.99 5.44 -10.49
C ARG A 124 9.49 5.37 -10.70
N ALA A 125 8.82 4.52 -9.93
CA ALA A 125 7.37 4.58 -9.76
C ALA A 125 6.97 5.78 -8.87
N ASP A 126 5.68 6.08 -8.81
CA ASP A 126 5.12 7.08 -7.92
C ASP A 126 5.62 6.92 -6.48
N TRP A 127 5.85 8.03 -5.81
CA TRP A 127 6.39 8.02 -4.46
C TRP A 127 5.27 7.87 -3.43
N CYS A 128 5.21 6.71 -2.78
CA CYS A 128 4.34 6.52 -1.62
C CYS A 128 4.87 7.37 -0.45
N ILE A 129 4.14 8.42 -0.10
CA ILE A 129 4.49 9.35 0.99
C ILE A 129 3.86 8.94 2.32
N SER A 130 2.78 8.17 2.31
CA SER A 130 2.14 7.68 3.53
C SER A 130 2.96 6.57 4.22
N ARG A 131 2.87 6.52 5.54
CA ARG A 131 3.47 5.47 6.37
C ARG A 131 2.42 4.99 7.37
N GLN A 132 2.41 3.69 7.66
CA GLN A 132 1.46 3.04 8.57
C GLN A 132 2.08 2.87 9.96
N ARG A 133 2.80 3.89 10.44
CA ARG A 133 3.44 3.92 11.75
C ARG A 133 2.96 5.14 12.53
N ARG A 134 2.79 5.00 13.84
CA ARG A 134 2.37 6.11 14.70
C ARG A 134 3.44 7.17 14.87
N TRP A 135 4.71 6.76 14.86
CA TRP A 135 5.82 7.68 14.97
C TRP A 135 6.13 8.31 13.62
N GLY A 136 6.09 9.62 13.58
CA GLY A 136 6.33 10.43 12.39
C GLY A 136 5.41 11.65 12.36
N LEU A 137 5.56 12.49 11.34
CA LEU A 137 4.65 13.60 11.09
C LEU A 137 3.40 13.10 10.34
N PRO A 138 2.20 13.53 10.73
CA PRO A 138 0.99 13.19 10.00
C PRO A 138 0.95 13.90 8.64
N ILE A 139 0.30 13.28 7.67
CA ILE A 139 -0.05 13.94 6.41
C ILE A 139 -1.24 14.86 6.70
N PRO A 140 -1.17 16.17 6.40
CA PRO A 140 -2.16 17.16 6.80
C PRO A 140 -3.43 17.10 5.93
N VAL A 141 -4.06 15.92 5.87
CA VAL A 141 -5.30 15.68 5.14
C VAL A 141 -6.38 15.28 6.13
N VAL A 142 -7.52 15.96 6.08
CA VAL A 142 -8.71 15.60 6.86
C VAL A 142 -9.78 15.07 5.92
N TYR A 143 -10.71 14.27 6.45
CA TYR A 143 -11.78 13.68 5.66
C TYR A 143 -13.13 14.23 6.10
N CYS A 144 -13.97 14.57 5.14
CA CYS A 144 -15.36 14.96 5.41
C CYS A 144 -16.10 13.81 6.10
N LYS A 145 -16.78 14.09 7.22
CA LYS A 145 -17.52 13.07 7.97
C LYS A 145 -18.73 12.54 7.20
N ASP A 146 -19.34 13.36 6.34
CA ASP A 146 -20.57 13.00 5.64
C ASP A 146 -20.29 12.22 4.34
N CYS A 147 -19.28 12.64 3.56
CA CYS A 147 -19.02 12.06 2.23
C CYS A 147 -17.67 11.33 2.10
N GLY A 148 -16.84 11.33 3.14
CA GLY A 148 -15.52 10.67 3.14
C GLY A 148 -14.49 11.27 2.20
N LYS A 149 -14.79 12.40 1.54
CA LYS A 149 -13.83 13.03 0.61
C LYS A 149 -12.66 13.65 1.37
N PRO A 150 -11.43 13.50 0.85
CA PRO A 150 -10.26 14.16 1.43
C PRO A 150 -10.36 15.67 1.21
N ILE A 151 -9.97 16.42 2.22
CA ILE A 151 -9.87 17.89 2.22
C ILE A 151 -8.40 18.24 2.47
N CYS A 152 -7.77 18.88 1.48
CA CYS A 152 -6.40 19.34 1.55
C CYS A 152 -6.32 20.62 0.72
N THR A 153 -6.57 21.76 1.36
CA THR A 153 -6.52 23.09 0.75
C THR A 153 -5.42 23.92 1.43
N ASP A 154 -5.03 25.02 0.81
CA ASP A 154 -4.04 25.92 1.39
C ASP A 154 -4.47 26.43 2.76
N GLU A 155 -5.78 26.72 2.95
CA GLU A 155 -6.32 27.16 4.23
C GLU A 155 -6.24 26.06 5.29
N THR A 156 -6.55 24.81 4.94
CA THR A 156 -6.45 23.69 5.91
C THR A 156 -5.00 23.41 6.28
N ILE A 157 -4.09 23.47 5.33
CA ILE A 157 -2.65 23.31 5.58
C ILE A 157 -2.14 24.44 6.48
N ALA A 158 -2.50 25.69 6.19
CA ALA A 158 -2.09 26.85 7.01
C ALA A 158 -2.62 26.74 8.45
N ALA A 159 -3.88 26.32 8.63
CA ALA A 159 -4.47 26.12 9.95
C ALA A 159 -3.76 25.02 10.75
N ILE A 160 -3.44 23.89 10.10
CA ILE A 160 -2.70 22.79 10.73
C ILE A 160 -1.26 23.21 11.06
N SER A 161 -0.60 23.96 10.17
CA SER A 161 0.74 24.50 10.42
C SER A 161 0.76 25.40 11.65
N ALA A 162 -0.20 26.33 11.75
CA ALA A 162 -0.33 27.22 12.92
C ALA A 162 -0.61 26.45 14.22
N LEU A 163 -1.42 25.40 14.17
CA LEU A 163 -1.67 24.52 15.31
C LEU A 163 -0.36 23.83 15.74
N PHE A 164 0.41 23.30 14.81
CA PHE A 164 1.66 22.61 15.12
C PHE A 164 2.75 23.55 15.62
N GLU A 165 2.78 24.78 15.15
CA GLU A 165 3.68 25.82 15.64
C GLU A 165 3.39 26.16 17.12
N LYS A 166 2.12 26.23 17.46
CA LYS A 166 1.66 26.56 18.82
C LYS A 166 1.77 25.41 19.81
N GLU A 167 1.37 24.19 19.41
CA GLU A 167 1.14 23.05 20.32
C GLU A 167 2.02 21.84 20.02
N GLY A 168 2.78 21.88 18.94
CA GLY A 168 3.56 20.75 18.44
C GLY A 168 2.71 19.73 17.67
N SER A 169 3.37 18.82 16.95
CA SER A 169 2.71 17.84 16.09
C SER A 169 1.87 16.79 16.84
N ASN A 170 2.06 16.65 18.16
CA ASN A 170 1.23 15.75 18.98
C ASN A 170 -0.23 16.20 19.08
N ALA A 171 -0.52 17.49 18.84
CA ALA A 171 -1.89 18.02 18.78
C ALA A 171 -2.76 17.32 17.74
N TRP A 172 -2.16 16.66 16.73
CA TRP A 172 -2.89 15.85 15.77
C TRP A 172 -3.59 14.62 16.35
N PHE A 173 -3.08 14.11 17.46
CA PHE A 173 -3.54 12.88 18.10
C PHE A 173 -4.32 13.15 19.40
N ALA A 174 -4.56 14.41 19.75
CA ALA A 174 -5.25 14.84 20.97
C ALA A 174 -6.78 14.80 20.81
#